data_442f2890cba317678052e454d60ec733
#
_entry.id   442f2890cba317678052e454d60ec733
#
_cell.length_a   1.000
_cell.length_b   1.000
_cell.length_c   1.000
_cell.angle_alpha   90.00
_cell.angle_beta   90.00
_cell.angle_gamma   90.00
#
_symmetry.space_group_name_H-M   'P 1'
#
loop_
_entity.id
_entity.type
_entity.pdbx_description
1 polymer ?
#
loop_
_entity_poly.entity_id
_entity_poly.type
_entity_poly.pdbx_seq_one_letter_code
_entity_poly.pdbx_strand_id
1 'polypeptide(L)'
;KKSFDKKWYSEEFLNELKITAYVEADGNLTYTAKYAPDAVSKYGIDPRMLGGPIGRMARKLRLVPDFVLNSIHLKITERSLGFFRKGCDRISYANCHIKGVSIKNKHIKASDGFDIPIRIYENAECEGSRTAMIFIHGGAFVGGTLAPYDESLKMLVDKFAVKVISIDYRLLPENAYPAPYSDCFDVLEYISRSCGEFKIDKDRIFVCGDSARGNIAQACSTKYKGTGKIKAQLLLYPTLNMFGFTDEYYKKGYSD
;
A
#
# COMPACT_ATOMS: atom_id res chain seq x y z
N LYS A 1 -21.22 -17.33 -2.76
CA LYS A 1 -21.08 -16.40 -3.90
C LYS A 1 -20.40 -15.16 -3.37
N LYS A 2 -19.06 -15.04 -3.53
CA LYS A 2 -18.40 -13.76 -3.34
C LYS A 2 -18.66 -12.95 -4.61
N SER A 3 -19.76 -12.21 -4.64
CA SER A 3 -19.98 -11.25 -5.72
C SER A 3 -18.89 -10.19 -5.66
N PHE A 4 -18.24 -9.97 -6.77
CA PHE A 4 -17.42 -8.78 -6.99
C PHE A 4 -18.33 -7.57 -6.79
N ASP A 5 -18.11 -6.82 -5.72
CA ASP A 5 -19.00 -5.72 -5.37
C ASP A 5 -18.66 -4.52 -6.26
N LYS A 6 -19.38 -4.40 -7.38
CA LYS A 6 -19.21 -3.33 -8.38
C LYS A 6 -19.29 -1.92 -7.78
N LYS A 7 -19.87 -1.77 -6.58
CA LYS A 7 -20.00 -0.46 -5.90
C LYS A 7 -18.63 0.18 -5.58
N TRP A 8 -17.57 -0.63 -5.51
CA TRP A 8 -16.21 -0.19 -5.16
C TRP A 8 -15.37 0.30 -6.36
N TYR A 9 -15.88 0.14 -7.58
CA TYR A 9 -15.17 0.51 -8.79
C TYR A 9 -16.09 1.34 -9.69
N SER A 10 -15.57 2.41 -10.29
CA SER A 10 -16.33 3.16 -11.29
C SER A 10 -16.59 2.27 -12.51
N GLU A 11 -17.72 2.48 -13.19
CA GLU A 11 -18.00 1.79 -14.46
C GLU A 11 -16.95 2.08 -15.52
N GLU A 12 -16.43 3.30 -15.54
CA GLU A 12 -15.33 3.72 -16.40
C GLU A 12 -14.08 2.86 -16.17
N PHE A 13 -13.69 2.64 -14.92
CA PHE A 13 -12.56 1.78 -14.57
C PHE A 13 -12.78 0.33 -14.99
N LEU A 14 -13.97 -0.21 -14.73
CA LEU A 14 -14.31 -1.57 -15.13
C LEU A 14 -14.33 -1.74 -16.66
N ASN A 15 -14.82 -0.74 -17.37
CA ASN A 15 -14.83 -0.70 -18.84
C ASN A 15 -13.40 -0.56 -19.39
N GLU A 16 -12.55 0.26 -18.77
CA GLU A 16 -11.14 0.43 -19.15
C GLU A 16 -10.35 -0.88 -19.02
N LEU A 17 -10.64 -1.66 -17.98
CA LEU A 17 -10.04 -2.97 -17.75
C LEU A 17 -10.54 -4.04 -18.75
N LYS A 18 -11.75 -3.86 -19.32
CA LYS A 18 -12.42 -4.84 -20.18
C LYS A 18 -12.31 -6.28 -19.66
N ILE A 19 -12.48 -6.44 -18.35
CA ILE A 19 -12.36 -7.70 -17.65
C ILE A 19 -13.76 -8.23 -17.38
N THR A 20 -13.98 -9.48 -17.75
CA THR A 20 -15.13 -10.24 -17.29
C THR A 20 -14.68 -11.20 -16.22
N ALA A 21 -15.18 -11.01 -15.00
CA ALA A 21 -14.95 -11.94 -13.91
C ALA A 21 -16.20 -12.79 -13.71
N TYR A 22 -16.05 -14.08 -13.59
CA TYR A 22 -17.13 -15.01 -13.23
C TYR A 22 -16.62 -16.06 -12.23
N VAL A 23 -17.54 -16.58 -11.43
CA VAL A 23 -17.24 -17.65 -10.49
C VAL A 23 -17.62 -18.97 -11.15
N GLU A 24 -16.67 -19.87 -11.25
CA GLU A 24 -16.89 -21.23 -11.76
C GLU A 24 -17.70 -22.09 -10.77
N ALA A 25 -18.22 -23.19 -11.23
CA ALA A 25 -19.07 -24.09 -10.42
C ALA A 25 -18.34 -24.66 -9.19
N ASP A 26 -17.03 -24.74 -9.22
CA ASP A 26 -16.16 -25.18 -8.12
C ASP A 26 -15.83 -24.07 -7.10
N GLY A 27 -16.34 -22.85 -7.32
CA GLY A 27 -16.09 -21.69 -6.47
C GLY A 27 -14.84 -20.89 -6.81
N ASN A 28 -14.07 -21.29 -7.83
CA ASN A 28 -12.93 -20.55 -8.30
C ASN A 28 -13.36 -19.29 -9.06
N LEU A 29 -12.60 -18.21 -8.88
CA LEU A 29 -12.84 -16.95 -9.57
C LEU A 29 -12.00 -16.93 -10.85
N THR A 30 -12.68 -17.00 -11.99
CA THR A 30 -12.03 -16.94 -13.30
C THR A 30 -12.17 -15.57 -13.92
N TYR A 31 -11.08 -15.09 -14.50
CA TYR A 31 -11.00 -13.79 -15.17
C TYR A 31 -10.68 -13.99 -16.64
N THR A 32 -11.44 -13.33 -17.50
CA THR A 32 -11.07 -13.16 -18.91
C THR A 32 -10.57 -11.74 -19.12
N ALA A 33 -9.31 -11.61 -19.48
CA ALA A 33 -8.73 -10.30 -19.83
C ALA A 33 -8.54 -10.21 -21.33
N LYS A 34 -9.11 -9.21 -21.95
CA LYS A 34 -8.94 -8.94 -23.39
C LYS A 34 -7.49 -8.63 -23.77
N TYR A 35 -6.63 -8.29 -22.80
CA TYR A 35 -5.32 -7.66 -23.05
C TYR A 35 -4.11 -8.55 -22.84
N ALA A 36 -4.18 -9.64 -22.09
CA ALA A 36 -3.05 -10.53 -21.89
C ALA A 36 -3.47 -11.91 -21.36
N PRO A 37 -4.17 -12.73 -22.14
CA PRO A 37 -4.50 -14.09 -21.74
C PRO A 37 -3.23 -14.89 -21.39
N ASP A 38 -2.14 -14.65 -22.11
CA ASP A 38 -0.85 -15.33 -21.90
C ASP A 38 -0.16 -14.92 -20.59
N ALA A 39 -0.27 -13.64 -20.19
CA ALA A 39 0.35 -13.16 -18.96
C ALA A 39 -0.37 -13.70 -17.72
N VAL A 40 -1.68 -13.90 -17.79
CA VAL A 40 -2.45 -14.47 -16.67
C VAL A 40 -2.13 -15.95 -16.50
N SER A 41 -2.11 -16.70 -17.59
CA SER A 41 -1.80 -18.14 -17.55
C SER A 41 -0.33 -18.41 -17.23
N LYS A 42 0.58 -17.59 -17.75
CA LYS A 42 2.02 -17.79 -17.60
C LYS A 42 2.60 -17.23 -16.30
N TYR A 43 2.05 -16.13 -15.78
CA TYR A 43 2.62 -15.40 -14.63
C TYR A 43 1.68 -15.25 -13.44
N GLY A 44 0.48 -15.81 -13.49
CA GLY A 44 -0.52 -15.68 -12.42
C GLY A 44 -0.91 -14.24 -12.09
N ILE A 45 -0.72 -13.31 -13.02
CA ILE A 45 -1.00 -11.89 -12.81
C ILE A 45 -2.50 -11.62 -12.94
N ASP A 46 -3.10 -11.05 -11.90
CA ASP A 46 -4.49 -10.60 -11.97
C ASP A 46 -4.68 -9.62 -13.14
N PRO A 47 -5.59 -9.91 -14.08
CA PRO A 47 -5.85 -9.06 -15.26
C PRO A 47 -6.17 -7.61 -14.93
N ARG A 48 -6.76 -7.34 -13.76
CA ARG A 48 -7.08 -6.00 -13.29
C ARG A 48 -5.83 -5.14 -13.12
N MET A 49 -4.69 -5.74 -12.80
CA MET A 49 -3.41 -5.03 -12.70
C MET A 49 -2.88 -4.59 -14.07
N LEU A 50 -3.26 -5.27 -15.15
CA LEU A 50 -2.77 -4.99 -16.49
C LEU A 50 -3.46 -3.80 -17.18
N GLY A 51 -4.65 -3.42 -16.73
CA GLY A 51 -5.40 -2.26 -17.24
C GLY A 51 -4.89 -0.91 -16.74
N GLY A 52 -4.29 -0.89 -15.56
CA GLY A 52 -3.79 0.33 -14.93
C GLY A 52 -2.51 0.92 -15.56
N PRO A 53 -2.03 2.07 -15.04
CA PRO A 53 -0.80 2.72 -15.51
C PRO A 53 0.42 1.80 -15.45
N ILE A 54 0.54 1.00 -14.39
CA ILE A 54 1.64 0.04 -14.19
C ILE A 54 1.58 -1.06 -15.25
N GLY A 55 0.41 -1.62 -15.53
CA GLY A 55 0.25 -2.63 -16.57
C GLY A 55 0.51 -2.09 -17.98
N ARG A 56 0.15 -0.82 -18.26
CA ARG A 56 0.52 -0.17 -19.53
C ARG A 56 2.02 0.02 -19.65
N MET A 57 2.70 0.38 -18.56
CA MET A 57 4.16 0.50 -18.53
C MET A 57 4.84 -0.86 -18.70
N ALA A 58 4.40 -1.88 -17.98
CA ALA A 58 4.92 -3.24 -18.09
C ALA A 58 4.80 -3.79 -19.53
N ARG A 59 3.67 -3.54 -20.22
CA ARG A 59 3.50 -3.92 -21.63
C ARG A 59 4.48 -3.21 -22.57
N LYS A 60 4.79 -1.94 -22.30
CA LYS A 60 5.81 -1.21 -23.09
C LYS A 60 7.21 -1.74 -22.82
N LEU A 61 7.52 -2.05 -21.57
CA LEU A 61 8.81 -2.62 -21.19
C LEU A 61 9.04 -4.04 -21.78
N ARG A 62 7.97 -4.82 -21.96
CA ARG A 62 8.04 -6.14 -22.63
C ARG A 62 8.54 -6.08 -24.07
N LEU A 63 8.41 -4.94 -24.74
CA LEU A 63 8.93 -4.71 -26.10
C LEU A 63 10.41 -4.29 -26.11
N VAL A 64 10.99 -4.06 -24.95
CA VAL A 64 12.40 -3.68 -24.81
C VAL A 64 13.21 -4.95 -24.55
N PRO A 65 14.24 -5.26 -25.37
CA PRO A 65 15.09 -6.44 -25.17
C PRO A 65 15.77 -6.42 -23.80
N ASP A 66 15.92 -7.59 -23.17
CA ASP A 66 16.48 -7.73 -21.83
C ASP A 66 17.87 -7.12 -21.69
N PHE A 67 18.71 -7.21 -22.73
CA PHE A 67 20.04 -6.60 -22.71
C PHE A 67 19.97 -5.07 -22.61
N VAL A 68 18.94 -4.44 -23.15
CA VAL A 68 18.72 -2.98 -23.04
C VAL A 68 18.23 -2.66 -21.63
N LEU A 69 17.31 -3.45 -21.07
CA LEU A 69 16.82 -3.27 -19.70
C LEU A 69 17.95 -3.42 -18.68
N ASN A 70 18.82 -4.41 -18.87
CA ASN A 70 19.98 -4.66 -18.01
C ASN A 70 21.08 -3.59 -18.15
N SER A 71 21.08 -2.84 -19.26
CA SER A 71 22.02 -1.73 -19.51
C SER A 71 21.54 -0.38 -18.96
N ILE A 72 20.28 -0.30 -18.53
CA ILE A 72 19.71 0.94 -17.99
C ILE A 72 20.18 1.11 -16.55
N HIS A 73 21.29 1.78 -16.35
CA HIS A 73 21.69 2.29 -15.05
C HIS A 73 20.86 3.53 -14.74
N LEU A 74 19.77 3.35 -14.00
CA LEU A 74 18.93 4.47 -13.54
C LEU A 74 19.72 5.30 -12.53
N LYS A 75 20.37 6.37 -13.00
CA LYS A 75 20.87 7.40 -12.10
C LYS A 75 19.67 8.14 -11.51
N ILE A 76 19.52 8.07 -10.19
CA ILE A 76 18.53 8.86 -9.46
C ILE A 76 19.06 10.31 -9.48
N THR A 77 18.43 11.14 -10.30
CA THR A 77 18.64 12.58 -10.34
C THR A 77 17.43 13.28 -9.73
N GLU A 78 17.56 14.53 -9.31
CA GLU A 78 16.41 15.32 -8.82
C GLU A 78 15.25 15.34 -9.83
N ARG A 79 15.56 15.42 -11.10
CA ARG A 79 14.56 15.41 -12.17
C ARG A 79 13.84 14.07 -12.28
N SER A 80 14.57 12.94 -12.23
CA SER A 80 13.98 11.60 -12.30
C SER A 80 13.19 11.28 -11.04
N LEU A 81 13.66 11.72 -9.88
CA LEU A 81 12.96 11.61 -8.59
C LEU A 81 11.66 12.42 -8.61
N GLY A 82 11.70 13.67 -9.08
CA GLY A 82 10.52 14.50 -9.21
C GLY A 82 9.47 13.92 -10.17
N PHE A 83 9.91 13.31 -11.27
CA PHE A 83 9.01 12.61 -12.20
C PHE A 83 8.38 11.36 -11.56
N PHE A 84 9.18 10.57 -10.84
CA PHE A 84 8.70 9.39 -10.12
C PHE A 84 7.65 9.77 -9.05
N ARG A 85 7.93 10.79 -8.23
CA ARG A 85 7.01 11.29 -7.21
C ARG A 85 5.68 11.75 -7.80
N LYS A 86 5.74 12.57 -8.86
CA LYS A 86 4.52 12.96 -9.59
C LYS A 86 3.77 11.77 -10.17
N GLY A 87 4.46 10.72 -10.56
CA GLY A 87 3.84 9.46 -10.98
C GLY A 87 3.10 8.79 -9.82
N CYS A 88 3.73 8.67 -8.68
CA CYS A 88 3.11 8.10 -7.46
C CYS A 88 1.86 8.89 -7.04
N ASP A 89 1.91 10.23 -7.07
CA ASP A 89 0.81 11.09 -6.64
C ASP A 89 -0.41 11.04 -7.59
N ARG A 90 -0.21 10.64 -8.84
CA ARG A 90 -1.28 10.48 -9.83
C ARG A 90 -1.96 9.12 -9.79
N ILE A 91 -1.40 8.16 -9.08
CA ILE A 91 -2.01 6.85 -8.94
C ILE A 91 -3.13 6.98 -7.91
N SER A 92 -4.37 6.71 -8.31
CA SER A 92 -5.45 6.44 -7.37
C SER A 92 -5.55 4.92 -7.20
N TYR A 93 -5.49 4.46 -5.96
CA TYR A 93 -5.60 3.03 -5.63
C TYR A 93 -7.06 2.56 -5.53
N ALA A 94 -8.02 3.48 -5.62
CA ALA A 94 -9.43 3.14 -5.74
C ALA A 94 -10.14 4.17 -6.62
N ASN A 95 -10.91 3.68 -7.58
CA ASN A 95 -11.73 4.50 -8.47
C ASN A 95 -13.16 4.58 -7.95
N CYS A 96 -13.31 4.90 -6.68
CA CYS A 96 -14.60 5.08 -6.02
C CYS A 96 -14.53 6.29 -5.10
N HIS A 97 -15.69 6.84 -4.77
CA HIS A 97 -15.81 7.91 -3.79
C HIS A 97 -16.62 7.41 -2.60
N ILE A 98 -15.98 7.24 -1.46
CA ILE A 98 -16.61 6.74 -0.24
C ILE A 98 -17.11 7.92 0.58
N LYS A 99 -18.42 7.93 0.84
CA LYS A 99 -19.10 8.91 1.70
C LYS A 99 -19.19 8.41 3.13
N GLY A 100 -19.41 9.32 4.08
CA GLY A 100 -19.64 8.97 5.49
C GLY A 100 -18.38 8.69 6.29
N VAL A 101 -17.19 8.77 5.69
CA VAL A 101 -15.90 8.67 6.37
C VAL A 101 -15.26 10.05 6.44
N SER A 102 -14.98 10.51 7.65
CA SER A 102 -14.29 11.77 7.91
C SER A 102 -12.77 11.61 7.79
N ILE A 103 -12.11 12.69 7.37
CA ILE A 103 -10.66 12.79 7.32
C ILE A 103 -10.23 13.94 8.24
N LYS A 104 -9.27 13.64 9.13
CA LYS A 104 -8.64 14.64 10.00
C LYS A 104 -7.13 14.58 9.84
N ASN A 105 -6.49 15.73 9.67
CA ASN A 105 -5.02 15.81 9.65
C ASN A 105 -4.54 16.27 11.03
N LYS A 106 -3.44 15.69 11.49
CA LYS A 106 -2.78 16.01 12.74
C LYS A 106 -1.26 15.87 12.56
N HIS A 107 -0.50 16.44 13.49
CA HIS A 107 0.95 16.22 13.57
C HIS A 107 1.30 15.56 14.90
N ILE A 108 2.30 14.69 14.86
CA ILE A 108 2.89 14.07 16.03
C ILE A 108 4.36 14.50 16.07
N LYS A 109 4.81 15.00 17.21
CA LYS A 109 6.20 15.41 17.41
C LYS A 109 7.08 14.16 17.48
N ALA A 110 8.05 14.04 16.57
CA ALA A 110 9.08 13.04 16.60
C ALA A 110 10.07 13.26 17.74
N SER A 111 10.82 12.24 18.10
CA SER A 111 11.88 12.30 19.11
C SER A 111 13.02 13.27 18.75
N ASP A 112 13.24 13.53 17.46
CA ASP A 112 14.21 14.50 16.94
C ASP A 112 13.63 15.91 16.73
N GLY A 113 12.35 16.12 17.11
CA GLY A 113 11.65 17.40 17.01
C GLY A 113 10.92 17.64 15.70
N PHE A 114 10.99 16.75 14.72
CA PHE A 114 10.22 16.85 13.48
C PHE A 114 8.71 16.70 13.74
N ASP A 115 7.89 17.48 13.03
CA ASP A 115 6.44 17.36 13.08
C ASP A 115 5.96 16.36 12.02
N ILE A 116 5.70 15.12 12.43
CA ILE A 116 5.26 14.05 11.52
C ILE A 116 3.78 14.24 11.21
N PRO A 117 3.41 14.50 9.94
CA PRO A 117 2.00 14.58 9.57
C PRO A 117 1.35 13.20 9.63
N ILE A 118 0.15 13.12 10.15
CA ILE A 118 -0.70 11.94 10.10
C ILE A 118 -2.08 12.31 9.57
N ARG A 119 -2.74 11.35 8.94
CA ARG A 119 -4.11 11.47 8.48
C ARG A 119 -4.97 10.37 9.07
N ILE A 120 -6.06 10.77 9.72
CA ILE A 120 -6.97 9.89 10.44
C ILE A 120 -8.25 9.77 9.62
N TYR A 121 -8.68 8.54 9.37
CA TYR A 121 -9.92 8.20 8.70
C TYR A 121 -10.83 7.49 9.68
N GLU A 122 -12.04 7.97 9.86
CA GLU A 122 -13.00 7.41 10.82
C GLU A 122 -14.45 7.67 10.42
N ASN A 123 -15.34 6.83 10.89
CA ASN A 123 -16.79 7.00 10.85
C ASN A 123 -17.38 6.72 12.24
N ALA A 124 -18.70 6.86 12.40
CA ALA A 124 -19.36 6.64 13.70
C ALA A 124 -19.17 5.23 14.25
N GLU A 125 -19.07 4.23 13.39
CA GLU A 125 -18.94 2.82 13.78
C GLU A 125 -17.57 2.51 14.40
N CYS A 126 -16.53 3.31 14.08
CA CYS A 126 -15.20 3.17 14.67
C CYS A 126 -15.20 3.39 16.19
N GLU A 127 -16.11 4.17 16.73
CA GLU A 127 -16.21 4.39 18.18
C GLU A 127 -16.61 3.12 18.93
N GLY A 128 -17.49 2.31 18.35
CA GLY A 128 -17.89 1.01 18.89
C GLY A 128 -16.79 -0.05 18.75
N SER A 129 -16.16 -0.11 17.57
CA SER A 129 -15.09 -1.07 17.28
C SER A 129 -13.82 -0.79 18.08
N ARG A 130 -13.44 0.48 18.24
CA ARG A 130 -12.18 0.95 18.84
C ARG A 130 -10.90 0.30 18.30
N THR A 131 -11.00 -0.34 17.14
CA THR A 131 -9.87 -0.97 16.44
C THR A 131 -9.14 0.07 15.61
N ALA A 132 -7.81 0.04 15.61
CA ALA A 132 -7.00 0.94 14.83
C ALA A 132 -6.01 0.22 13.92
N MET A 133 -5.92 0.68 12.67
CA MET A 133 -4.88 0.32 11.71
C MET A 133 -3.93 1.48 11.52
N ILE A 134 -2.66 1.26 11.80
CA ILE A 134 -1.60 2.21 11.45
C ILE A 134 -1.13 1.85 10.05
N PHE A 135 -1.37 2.74 9.10
CA PHE A 135 -1.06 2.51 7.69
C PHE A 135 0.18 3.27 7.27
N ILE A 136 1.11 2.56 6.63
CA ILE A 136 2.37 3.09 6.13
C ILE A 136 2.36 2.90 4.62
N HIS A 137 2.19 4.01 3.87
CA HIS A 137 1.96 4.01 2.42
C HIS A 137 3.19 3.66 1.59
N GLY A 138 3.05 2.99 0.44
CA GLY A 138 4.10 2.60 -0.51
C GLY A 138 4.76 3.75 -1.28
N GLY A 139 5.79 3.45 -2.11
CA GLY A 139 6.48 4.39 -3.01
C GLY A 139 8.01 4.33 -2.95
N ALA A 140 8.57 3.13 -2.79
CA ALA A 140 10.02 2.82 -2.88
C ALA A 140 10.92 3.65 -1.95
N PHE A 141 10.45 4.07 -0.78
CA PHE A 141 11.10 4.97 0.19
C PHE A 141 11.38 6.39 -0.31
N VAL A 142 11.22 6.67 -1.57
CA VAL A 142 11.59 7.95 -2.21
C VAL A 142 10.40 8.76 -2.71
N GLY A 143 9.20 8.20 -2.71
CA GLY A 143 8.00 8.88 -3.21
C GLY A 143 6.72 8.39 -2.54
N GLY A 144 5.59 8.88 -3.02
CA GLY A 144 4.26 8.62 -2.46
C GLY A 144 3.85 9.66 -1.42
N THR A 145 2.56 9.87 -1.33
CA THR A 145 1.89 10.76 -0.37
C THR A 145 0.62 10.07 0.15
N LEU A 146 -0.09 10.70 1.06
CA LEU A 146 -1.31 10.14 1.64
C LEU A 146 -2.49 10.13 0.64
N ALA A 147 -2.59 11.15 -0.20
CA ALA A 147 -3.76 11.38 -1.05
C ALA A 147 -4.12 10.23 -2.01
N PRO A 148 -3.18 9.55 -2.67
CA PRO A 148 -3.49 8.39 -3.52
C PRO A 148 -4.22 7.26 -2.82
N TYR A 149 -4.07 7.15 -1.51
CA TYR A 149 -4.66 6.08 -0.69
C TYR A 149 -6.00 6.46 -0.06
N ASP A 150 -6.41 7.75 -0.12
CA ASP A 150 -7.58 8.25 0.61
C ASP A 150 -8.82 7.37 0.42
N GLU A 151 -9.21 7.10 -0.83
CA GLU A 151 -10.44 6.35 -1.09
C GLU A 151 -10.31 4.87 -0.70
N SER A 152 -9.14 4.26 -0.88
CA SER A 152 -8.90 2.88 -0.43
C SER A 152 -8.98 2.75 1.09
N LEU A 153 -8.41 3.72 1.81
CA LEU A 153 -8.43 3.71 3.28
C LEU A 153 -9.82 4.02 3.83
N LYS A 154 -10.56 4.93 3.19
CA LYS A 154 -11.98 5.15 3.51
C LYS A 154 -12.82 3.88 3.32
N MET A 155 -12.54 3.13 2.25
CA MET A 155 -13.23 1.86 1.99
C MET A 155 -13.00 0.85 3.13
N LEU A 156 -11.80 0.78 3.68
CA LEU A 156 -11.51 -0.09 4.82
C LEU A 156 -12.26 0.37 6.09
N VAL A 157 -12.33 1.67 6.33
CA VAL A 157 -13.10 2.24 7.44
C VAL A 157 -14.57 1.90 7.31
N ASP A 158 -15.17 2.16 6.15
CA ASP A 158 -16.59 1.91 5.87
C ASP A 158 -16.95 0.42 5.99
N LYS A 159 -16.06 -0.47 5.53
CA LYS A 159 -16.35 -1.90 5.47
C LYS A 159 -16.10 -2.64 6.78
N PHE A 160 -15.14 -2.20 7.57
CA PHE A 160 -14.65 -2.96 8.72
C PHE A 160 -14.75 -2.20 10.04
N ALA A 161 -15.31 -0.99 10.05
CA ALA A 161 -15.38 -0.14 11.23
C ALA A 161 -14.02 0.01 11.94
N VAL A 162 -12.93 0.08 11.16
CA VAL A 162 -11.57 0.23 11.66
C VAL A 162 -11.11 1.68 11.47
N LYS A 163 -10.68 2.33 12.54
CA LYS A 163 -10.04 3.64 12.43
C LYS A 163 -8.68 3.47 11.75
N VAL A 164 -8.43 4.23 10.69
CA VAL A 164 -7.14 4.19 9.99
C VAL A 164 -6.36 5.45 10.31
N ILE A 165 -5.09 5.27 10.67
CA ILE A 165 -4.14 6.36 10.89
C ILE A 165 -2.98 6.16 9.92
N SER A 166 -2.92 7.00 8.89
CA SER A 166 -1.87 6.94 7.87
C SER A 166 -0.77 7.93 8.19
N ILE A 167 0.49 7.51 8.06
CA ILE A 167 1.68 8.27 8.42
C ILE A 167 2.32 8.85 7.17
N ASP A 168 2.55 10.17 7.16
CA ASP A 168 3.33 10.86 6.13
C ASP A 168 4.77 11.04 6.61
N TYR A 169 5.49 9.95 6.65
CA TYR A 169 6.86 9.87 7.15
C TYR A 169 7.85 10.51 6.16
N ARG A 170 9.00 10.93 6.66
CA ARG A 170 10.08 11.54 5.85
C ARG A 170 10.61 10.58 4.79
N LEU A 171 10.88 11.11 3.59
CA LEU A 171 11.31 10.35 2.43
C LEU A 171 12.82 10.48 2.16
N LEU A 172 13.39 9.46 1.52
CA LEU A 172 14.71 9.51 0.92
C LEU A 172 14.65 10.31 -0.40
N PRO A 173 15.75 10.87 -0.87
CA PRO A 173 17.07 10.93 -0.24
C PRO A 173 17.24 12.06 0.77
N GLU A 174 16.26 12.98 0.89
CA GLU A 174 16.36 14.18 1.73
C GLU A 174 16.55 13.81 3.21
N ASN A 175 15.95 12.71 3.63
CA ASN A 175 16.03 12.22 5.01
C ASN A 175 16.59 10.80 5.00
N ALA A 176 17.89 10.67 5.24
CA ALA A 176 18.56 9.38 5.22
C ALA A 176 18.01 8.39 6.27
N TYR A 177 18.28 7.10 6.06
CA TYR A 177 18.05 6.09 7.09
C TYR A 177 18.73 6.51 8.41
N PRO A 178 18.10 6.40 9.59
CA PRO A 178 16.84 5.68 9.83
C PRO A 178 15.57 6.59 9.86
N ALA A 179 15.60 7.84 9.42
CA ALA A 179 14.52 8.80 9.61
C ALA A 179 13.11 8.26 9.25
N PRO A 180 12.87 7.61 8.08
CA PRO A 180 11.56 7.05 7.75
C PRO A 180 11.05 6.00 8.76
N TYR A 181 11.97 5.21 9.31
CA TYR A 181 11.64 4.20 10.32
C TYR A 181 11.37 4.82 11.68
N SER A 182 12.22 5.79 12.06
CA SER A 182 12.08 6.52 13.34
C SER A 182 10.74 7.23 13.41
N ASP A 183 10.32 7.90 12.33
CA ASP A 183 9.01 8.54 12.27
C ASP A 183 7.87 7.57 12.53
N CYS A 184 7.88 6.40 11.89
CA CYS A 184 6.86 5.39 12.10
C CYS A 184 6.90 4.80 13.54
N PHE A 185 8.08 4.64 14.12
CA PHE A 185 8.23 4.21 15.50
C PHE A 185 7.69 5.25 16.48
N ASP A 186 8.01 6.52 16.28
CA ASP A 186 7.57 7.61 17.15
C ASP A 186 6.04 7.77 17.10
N VAL A 187 5.45 7.68 15.92
CA VAL A 187 3.99 7.70 15.76
C VAL A 187 3.34 6.53 16.49
N LEU A 188 3.85 5.29 16.32
CA LEU A 188 3.33 4.13 17.02
C LEU A 188 3.45 4.24 18.53
N GLU A 189 4.58 4.74 19.01
CA GLU A 189 4.81 4.97 20.43
C GLU A 189 3.82 6.00 20.99
N TYR A 190 3.63 7.13 20.30
CA TYR A 190 2.67 8.15 20.69
C TYR A 190 1.25 7.61 20.72
N ILE A 191 0.80 6.94 19.65
CA ILE A 191 -0.56 6.40 19.56
C ILE A 191 -0.81 5.37 20.67
N SER A 192 0.14 4.48 20.93
CA SER A 192 0.00 3.44 21.96
C SER A 192 -0.12 4.01 23.37
N ARG A 193 0.48 5.17 23.64
CA ARG A 193 0.37 5.87 24.91
C ARG A 193 -0.86 6.77 25.02
N SER A 194 -1.38 7.21 23.88
CA SER A 194 -2.47 8.19 23.79
C SER A 194 -3.76 7.58 23.24
N CYS A 195 -4.01 6.30 23.48
CA CYS A 195 -5.19 5.57 22.97
C CYS A 195 -6.52 6.29 23.25
N GLY A 196 -6.65 6.93 24.43
CA GLY A 196 -7.84 7.70 24.81
C GLY A 196 -8.09 8.88 23.89
N GLU A 197 -7.05 9.59 23.47
CA GLU A 197 -7.12 10.74 22.55
C GLU A 197 -7.67 10.31 21.18
N PHE A 198 -7.26 9.14 20.69
CA PHE A 198 -7.70 8.58 19.42
C PHE A 198 -8.98 7.76 19.53
N LYS A 199 -9.55 7.59 20.74
CA LYS A 199 -10.70 6.73 21.03
C LYS A 199 -10.50 5.31 20.48
N ILE A 200 -9.34 4.73 20.71
CA ILE A 200 -8.97 3.36 20.29
C ILE A 200 -8.65 2.49 21.50
N ASP A 201 -8.71 1.19 21.32
CA ASP A 201 -8.30 0.22 22.32
C ASP A 201 -6.82 -0.13 22.12
N LYS A 202 -6.01 -0.02 23.19
CA LYS A 202 -4.58 -0.37 23.16
C LYS A 202 -4.32 -1.82 22.75
N ASP A 203 -5.29 -2.70 22.96
CA ASP A 203 -5.23 -4.11 22.63
C ASP A 203 -5.78 -4.44 21.23
N ARG A 204 -6.13 -3.40 20.44
CA ARG A 204 -6.70 -3.52 19.10
C ARG A 204 -5.98 -2.68 18.05
N ILE A 205 -4.66 -2.54 18.19
CA ILE A 205 -3.81 -1.82 17.25
C ILE A 205 -3.07 -2.82 16.38
N PHE A 206 -3.14 -2.64 15.06
CA PHE A 206 -2.33 -3.39 14.10
C PHE A 206 -1.68 -2.45 13.08
N VAL A 207 -0.61 -2.93 12.44
CA VAL A 207 0.10 -2.16 11.42
C VAL A 207 -0.15 -2.76 10.04
N CYS A 208 -0.19 -1.88 9.04
CA CYS A 208 -0.32 -2.26 7.64
C CYS A 208 0.67 -1.45 6.81
N GLY A 209 1.28 -2.09 5.81
CA GLY A 209 2.14 -1.40 4.86
C GLY A 209 2.24 -2.16 3.55
N ASP A 210 2.36 -1.42 2.45
CA ASP A 210 2.47 -1.96 1.12
C ASP A 210 3.86 -1.76 0.52
N SER A 211 4.32 -2.70 -0.33
CA SER A 211 5.57 -2.61 -1.08
C SER A 211 6.79 -2.37 -0.15
N ALA A 212 7.61 -1.37 -0.43
CA ALA A 212 8.76 -1.00 0.41
C ALA A 212 8.38 -0.67 1.86
N ARG A 213 7.12 -0.25 2.13
CA ARG A 213 6.64 0.09 3.48
C ARG A 213 6.05 -1.09 4.22
N GLY A 214 5.75 -2.17 3.55
CA GLY A 214 5.63 -3.47 4.20
C GLY A 214 6.88 -3.83 4.98
N ASN A 215 8.07 -3.39 4.53
CA ASN A 215 9.33 -3.50 5.27
C ASN A 215 9.31 -2.66 6.56
N ILE A 216 8.86 -1.39 6.50
CA ILE A 216 8.76 -0.56 7.72
C ILE A 216 7.71 -1.13 8.68
N ALA A 217 6.55 -1.58 8.18
CA ALA A 217 5.53 -2.23 9.00
C ALA A 217 6.07 -3.49 9.70
N GLN A 218 6.86 -4.30 8.99
CA GLN A 218 7.56 -5.43 9.57
C GLN A 218 8.59 -5.00 10.63
N ALA A 219 9.35 -3.94 10.37
CA ALA A 219 10.30 -3.40 11.34
C ALA A 219 9.60 -2.90 12.61
N CYS A 220 8.44 -2.25 12.47
CA CYS A 220 7.60 -1.85 13.60
C CYS A 220 7.17 -3.08 14.42
N SER A 221 6.67 -4.12 13.75
CA SER A 221 6.26 -5.35 14.42
C SER A 221 7.42 -6.04 15.15
N THR A 222 8.59 -6.03 14.55
CA THR A 222 9.80 -6.59 15.15
C THR A 222 10.23 -5.79 16.38
N LYS A 223 10.29 -4.46 16.26
CA LYS A 223 10.67 -3.56 17.36
C LYS A 223 9.75 -3.71 18.57
N TYR A 224 8.46 -3.86 18.35
CA TYR A 224 7.46 -3.97 19.42
C TYR A 224 7.04 -5.40 19.76
N LYS A 225 7.79 -6.39 19.27
CA LYS A 225 7.55 -7.81 19.61
C LYS A 225 7.59 -8.02 21.14
N GLY A 226 6.58 -8.70 21.66
CA GLY A 226 6.45 -9.00 23.09
C GLY A 226 5.96 -7.84 23.97
N THR A 227 5.83 -6.62 23.44
CA THR A 227 5.33 -5.47 24.21
C THR A 227 3.82 -5.39 24.28
N GLY A 228 3.11 -6.13 23.44
CA GLY A 228 1.65 -6.06 23.29
C GLY A 228 1.11 -4.81 22.58
N LYS A 229 1.96 -3.90 22.11
CA LYS A 229 1.53 -2.65 21.44
C LYS A 229 0.95 -2.90 20.05
N ILE A 230 1.44 -3.90 19.33
CA ILE A 230 0.95 -4.31 18.02
C ILE A 230 0.41 -5.73 18.13
N LYS A 231 -0.85 -5.93 17.77
CA LYS A 231 -1.52 -7.23 17.86
C LYS A 231 -1.46 -8.05 16.58
N ALA A 232 -1.36 -7.38 15.44
CA ALA A 232 -1.26 -8.01 14.14
C ALA A 232 -0.53 -7.09 13.15
N GLN A 233 -0.08 -7.69 12.05
CA GLN A 233 0.43 -6.95 10.90
C GLN A 233 -0.22 -7.45 9.61
N LEU A 234 -0.46 -6.53 8.69
CA LEU A 234 -0.91 -6.81 7.33
C LEU A 234 0.13 -6.27 6.36
N LEU A 235 0.82 -7.16 5.69
CA LEU A 235 1.87 -6.80 4.75
C LEU A 235 1.37 -7.05 3.32
N LEU A 236 1.25 -5.99 2.54
CA LEU A 236 0.79 -6.07 1.16
C LEU A 236 2.01 -6.07 0.24
N TYR A 237 2.25 -7.19 -0.46
CA TYR A 237 3.40 -7.37 -1.38
C TYR A 237 4.69 -6.71 -0.84
N PRO A 238 5.15 -7.08 0.38
CA PRO A 238 6.22 -6.36 1.08
C PRO A 238 7.58 -6.64 0.45
N THR A 239 8.43 -5.61 0.38
CA THR A 239 9.84 -5.78 0.02
C THR A 239 10.64 -6.09 1.28
N LEU A 240 10.67 -7.34 1.73
CA LEU A 240 11.31 -7.74 2.99
C LEU A 240 12.81 -7.98 2.85
N ASN A 241 13.26 -8.46 1.70
CA ASN A 241 14.68 -8.67 1.42
C ASN A 241 15.17 -7.67 0.38
N MET A 242 16.03 -6.75 0.78
CA MET A 242 16.63 -5.74 -0.07
C MET A 242 18.09 -6.08 -0.45
N PHE A 243 18.65 -7.15 0.09
CA PHE A 243 20.05 -7.54 -0.10
C PHE A 243 20.24 -8.71 -1.07
N GLY A 244 19.68 -8.57 -2.24
CA GLY A 244 19.89 -9.53 -3.31
C GLY A 244 18.87 -10.67 -3.30
N PHE A 245 18.25 -10.83 -4.41
CA PHE A 245 17.53 -12.03 -4.75
C PHE A 245 18.57 -13.09 -5.03
N THR A 246 18.56 -14.20 -4.31
CA THR A 246 19.43 -15.32 -4.63
C THR A 246 18.99 -15.92 -5.97
N ASP A 247 19.93 -16.45 -6.74
CA ASP A 247 19.63 -17.17 -8.00
C ASP A 247 18.53 -18.21 -7.83
N GLU A 248 18.44 -18.84 -6.64
CA GLU A 248 17.38 -19.80 -6.31
C GLU A 248 15.98 -19.16 -6.24
N TYR A 249 15.85 -17.91 -5.78
CA TYR A 249 14.58 -17.23 -5.75
C TYR A 249 14.06 -16.96 -7.17
N TYR A 250 14.94 -16.51 -8.06
CA TYR A 250 14.59 -16.30 -9.47
C TYR A 250 14.32 -17.62 -10.20
N LYS A 251 15.11 -18.66 -9.93
CA LYS A 251 14.94 -19.97 -10.58
C LYS A 251 13.64 -20.68 -10.17
N LYS A 252 13.18 -20.51 -8.90
CA LYS A 252 11.96 -21.15 -8.40
C LYS A 252 10.67 -20.32 -8.60
N GLY A 253 10.78 -19.03 -8.76
CA GLY A 253 9.60 -18.14 -8.80
C GLY A 253 9.17 -17.68 -10.20
N TYR A 254 9.98 -17.86 -11.22
CA TYR A 254 9.72 -17.29 -12.54
C TYR A 254 10.06 -18.22 -13.71
N SER A 255 10.46 -19.45 -13.46
CA SER A 255 10.84 -20.43 -14.50
C SER A 255 9.83 -21.57 -14.69
N ASP A 256 8.74 -21.61 -13.91
CA ASP A 256 7.65 -22.59 -14.07
C ASP A 256 6.38 -21.94 -14.59
#